data_92d88edebbf0c3a3672b3b2fbcc7c9c4
#
_entry.id   92d88edebbf0c3a3672b3b2fbcc7c9c4
#
_cell.length_a   1.000
_cell.length_b   1.000
_cell.length_c   1.000
_cell.angle_alpha   90.00
_cell.angle_beta   90.00
_cell.angle_gamma   90.00
#
_symmetry.space_group_name_H-M   'P 1'
#
loop_
_entity.id
_entity.type
_entity.pdbx_description
1 polymer ?
#
loop_
_entity_poly.entity_id
_entity_poly.type
_entity_poly.pdbx_seq_one_letter_code
_entity_poly.pdbx_strand_id
1 'polypeptide(L)'
;MGVTATGTLLPITDVIALAAQCQPWLAVFDDHTRLPLYLGRARLASQGQRIALFAKDGGEYCSFPGCTQPAAHVEIHHATKDHATGGLTNIGDLAPACGKHNRMVGDGPGQYTTGIYRDGPWAGRCWWRKNTPVGAAEPNPKRTNALPDVGS
;
A
#
# COMPACT_ATOMS: atom_id res chain seq x y z
N MET A 1 -18.78 -6.32 2.81
CA MET A 1 -18.36 -5.01 3.38
C MET A 1 -17.34 -4.38 2.45
N GLY A 2 -17.44 -3.10 2.20
CA GLY A 2 -16.42 -2.30 1.52
C GLY A 2 -15.77 -1.31 2.48
N VAL A 3 -14.57 -0.81 2.15
CA VAL A 3 -13.88 0.22 2.91
C VAL A 3 -13.72 1.48 2.07
N THR A 4 -13.98 2.64 2.65
CA THR A 4 -13.75 3.94 2.00
C THR A 4 -12.27 4.35 2.17
N ALA A 5 -11.81 5.31 1.36
CA ALA A 5 -10.47 5.89 1.51
C ALA A 5 -10.25 6.60 2.87
N THR A 6 -11.32 6.92 3.59
CA THR A 6 -11.28 7.48 4.95
C THR A 6 -11.28 6.41 6.04
N GLY A 7 -11.31 5.11 5.67
CA GLY A 7 -11.31 3.99 6.61
C GLY A 7 -12.70 3.60 7.15
N THR A 8 -13.78 4.18 6.63
CA THR A 8 -15.15 3.82 7.03
C THR A 8 -15.56 2.51 6.36
N LEU A 9 -16.15 1.58 7.12
CA LEU A 9 -16.74 0.36 6.60
C LEU A 9 -18.17 0.62 6.13
N LEU A 10 -18.50 0.14 4.92
CA LEU A 10 -19.84 0.24 4.34
C LEU A 10 -20.40 -1.15 4.04
N PRO A 11 -21.73 -1.35 4.22
CA PRO A 11 -22.43 -2.51 3.68
C PRO A 11 -22.23 -2.63 2.16
N ILE A 12 -22.22 -3.85 1.63
CA ILE A 12 -22.01 -4.05 0.19
C ILE A 12 -23.11 -3.41 -0.67
N THR A 13 -24.32 -3.34 -0.16
CA THR A 13 -25.44 -2.64 -0.81
C THR A 13 -25.16 -1.17 -1.04
N ASP A 14 -24.56 -0.50 -0.04
CA ASP A 14 -24.23 0.92 -0.12
C ASP A 14 -23.06 1.17 -1.07
N VAL A 15 -22.08 0.24 -1.10
CA VAL A 15 -20.99 0.27 -2.09
C VAL A 15 -21.52 0.17 -3.51
N ILE A 16 -22.48 -0.74 -3.78
CA ILE A 16 -23.13 -0.89 -5.09
C ILE A 16 -23.92 0.37 -5.46
N ALA A 17 -24.67 0.93 -4.52
CA ALA A 17 -25.43 2.14 -4.76
C ALA A 17 -24.54 3.35 -5.09
N LEU A 18 -23.40 3.47 -4.42
CA LEU A 18 -22.40 4.51 -4.73
C LEU A 18 -21.74 4.28 -6.09
N ALA A 19 -21.38 3.03 -6.43
CA ALA A 19 -20.77 2.68 -7.71
C ALA A 19 -21.70 2.98 -8.89
N ALA A 20 -23.01 2.86 -8.72
CA ALA A 20 -24.00 3.20 -9.74
C ALA A 20 -24.09 4.71 -10.05
N GLN A 21 -23.59 5.56 -9.16
CA GLN A 21 -23.63 7.03 -9.29
C GLN A 21 -22.31 7.65 -9.73
N CYS A 22 -21.26 6.87 -9.91
CA CYS A 22 -19.93 7.32 -10.29
C CYS A 22 -19.31 6.45 -11.39
N GLN A 23 -18.15 6.84 -11.89
CA GLN A 23 -17.37 6.02 -12.81
C GLN A 23 -16.49 5.04 -11.99
N PRO A 24 -16.82 3.75 -11.95
CA PRO A 24 -16.03 2.77 -11.21
C PRO A 24 -14.70 2.49 -11.91
N TRP A 25 -13.67 2.21 -11.12
CA TRP A 25 -12.40 1.70 -11.60
C TRP A 25 -12.28 0.23 -11.23
N LEU A 26 -11.83 -0.60 -12.17
CA LEU A 26 -11.47 -1.98 -11.93
C LEU A 26 -9.96 -2.10 -11.74
N ALA A 27 -9.53 -2.63 -10.60
CA ALA A 27 -8.15 -3.00 -10.34
C ALA A 27 -8.02 -4.53 -10.38
N VAL A 28 -7.07 -5.04 -11.15
CA VAL A 28 -6.77 -6.46 -11.27
C VAL A 28 -5.39 -6.72 -10.68
N PHE A 29 -5.29 -7.72 -9.84
CA PHE A 29 -4.07 -8.12 -9.15
C PHE A 29 -3.68 -9.55 -9.55
N ASP A 30 -2.40 -9.84 -9.49
CA ASP A 30 -1.89 -11.19 -9.64
C ASP A 30 -2.24 -12.06 -8.41
N ASP A 31 -2.74 -13.26 -8.63
CA ASP A 31 -3.21 -14.15 -7.56
C ASP A 31 -2.08 -14.65 -6.65
N HIS A 32 -0.86 -14.79 -7.18
CA HIS A 32 0.28 -15.31 -6.43
C HIS A 32 1.04 -14.23 -5.68
N THR A 33 1.33 -13.11 -6.34
CA THR A 33 2.13 -12.03 -5.78
C THR A 33 1.31 -10.93 -5.16
N ARG A 34 0.01 -10.86 -5.47
CA ARG A 34 -0.90 -9.75 -5.12
C ARG A 34 -0.38 -8.39 -5.55
N LEU A 35 0.50 -8.36 -6.55
CA LEU A 35 1.06 -7.15 -7.12
C LEU A 35 0.17 -6.66 -8.27
N PRO A 36 -0.07 -5.34 -8.37
CA PRO A 36 -0.80 -4.79 -9.50
C PRO A 36 0.01 -4.93 -10.79
N LEU A 37 -0.67 -5.23 -11.89
CA LEU A 37 -0.07 -5.53 -13.20
C LEU A 37 0.19 -4.28 -14.06
N TYR A 38 0.62 -3.15 -13.48
CA TYR A 38 0.87 -1.92 -14.23
C TYR A 38 2.26 -1.33 -13.96
N LEU A 39 2.94 -0.93 -15.03
CA LEU A 39 4.24 -0.27 -15.01
C LEU A 39 4.12 1.20 -15.43
N GLY A 40 4.81 2.12 -14.74
CA GLY A 40 4.80 3.54 -15.05
C GLY A 40 6.18 4.20 -14.97
N ARG A 41 6.40 5.23 -15.82
CA ARG A 41 7.64 6.01 -15.86
C ARG A 41 7.51 7.42 -15.25
N ALA A 42 6.31 7.87 -14.95
CA ALA A 42 6.10 9.18 -14.33
C ALA A 42 6.67 9.22 -12.91
N ARG A 43 7.24 10.35 -12.52
CA ARG A 43 7.78 10.56 -11.17
C ARG A 43 6.72 10.41 -10.07
N LEU A 44 5.52 10.91 -10.34
CA LEU A 44 4.41 10.80 -9.40
C LEU A 44 3.47 9.67 -9.82
N ALA A 45 2.94 8.94 -8.85
CA ALA A 45 1.91 7.95 -9.10
C ALA A 45 0.68 8.60 -9.74
N SER A 46 0.23 8.05 -10.88
CA SER A 46 -1.00 8.49 -11.53
C SER A 46 -2.22 8.24 -10.64
N GLN A 47 -3.33 8.89 -10.95
CA GLN A 47 -4.59 8.64 -10.23
C GLN A 47 -4.98 7.15 -10.26
N GLY A 48 -4.84 6.50 -11.41
CA GLY A 48 -5.10 5.05 -11.53
C GLY A 48 -4.20 4.20 -10.64
N GLN A 49 -2.90 4.52 -10.55
CA GLN A 49 -1.97 3.84 -9.65
C GLN A 49 -2.34 4.05 -8.17
N ARG A 50 -2.77 5.26 -7.79
CA ARG A 50 -3.24 5.54 -6.42
C ARG A 50 -4.46 4.71 -6.07
N ILE A 51 -5.46 4.64 -6.97
CA ILE A 51 -6.67 3.84 -6.80
C ILE A 51 -6.31 2.35 -6.65
N ALA A 52 -5.46 1.83 -7.52
CA ALA A 52 -5.02 0.45 -7.47
C ALA A 52 -4.25 0.12 -6.19
N LEU A 53 -3.42 1.05 -5.69
CA LEU A 53 -2.74 0.90 -4.40
C LEU A 53 -3.71 0.86 -3.22
N PHE A 54 -4.80 1.62 -3.25
CA PHE A 54 -5.82 1.57 -2.19
C PHE A 54 -6.58 0.25 -2.19
N ALA A 55 -6.79 -0.34 -3.37
CA ALA A 55 -7.52 -1.60 -3.51
C ALA A 55 -6.70 -2.83 -3.12
N LYS A 56 -5.36 -2.76 -3.11
CA LYS A 56 -4.52 -3.90 -2.76
C LYS A 56 -4.50 -4.16 -1.24
N ASP A 57 -4.15 -5.39 -0.85
CA ASP A 57 -3.95 -5.75 0.55
C ASP A 57 -2.89 -4.85 1.20
N GLY A 58 -3.24 -4.20 2.31
CA GLY A 58 -2.39 -3.23 3.00
C GLY A 58 -2.34 -1.84 2.36
N GLY A 59 -3.15 -1.57 1.33
CA GLY A 59 -3.27 -0.24 0.70
C GLY A 59 -4.20 0.71 1.45
N GLU A 60 -5.04 0.20 2.34
CA GLU A 60 -6.09 0.96 3.05
C GLU A 60 -5.52 1.91 4.10
N TYR A 61 -4.30 1.68 4.55
CA TYR A 61 -3.63 2.47 5.59
C TYR A 61 -2.18 2.78 5.22
N CYS A 62 -1.59 3.72 5.95
CA CYS A 62 -0.14 3.91 5.94
C CYS A 62 0.58 2.58 6.22
N SER A 63 1.57 2.25 5.42
CA SER A 63 2.30 0.97 5.49
C SER A 63 3.24 0.84 6.69
N PHE A 64 3.49 1.93 7.45
CA PHE A 64 4.35 1.89 8.64
C PHE A 64 3.72 1.01 9.74
N PRO A 65 4.49 0.11 10.40
CA PRO A 65 3.99 -0.77 11.45
C PRO A 65 3.17 -0.06 12.53
N GLY A 66 1.94 -0.51 12.75
CA GLY A 66 1.02 0.04 13.75
C GLY A 66 0.37 1.37 13.40
N CYS A 67 0.67 1.98 12.24
CA CYS A 67 0.03 3.22 11.82
C CYS A 67 -1.43 2.98 11.38
N THR A 68 -2.32 3.89 11.78
CA THR A 68 -3.77 3.82 11.50
C THR A 68 -4.26 4.92 10.56
N GLN A 69 -3.34 5.70 9.96
CA GLN A 69 -3.71 6.74 9.01
C GLN A 69 -4.31 6.12 7.73
N PRO A 70 -5.57 6.46 7.39
CA PRO A 70 -6.26 5.87 6.25
C PRO A 70 -5.71 6.38 4.91
N ALA A 71 -6.06 5.69 3.83
CA ALA A 71 -5.61 5.95 2.46
C ALA A 71 -5.83 7.39 1.98
N ALA A 72 -6.86 8.08 2.47
CA ALA A 72 -7.12 9.49 2.16
C ALA A 72 -6.02 10.45 2.67
N HIS A 73 -5.25 10.04 3.68
CA HIS A 73 -4.24 10.86 4.36
C HIS A 73 -2.81 10.35 4.12
N VAL A 74 -2.58 9.60 3.06
CA VAL A 74 -1.25 9.09 2.70
C VAL A 74 -0.74 9.68 1.39
N GLU A 75 0.56 9.76 1.31
CA GLU A 75 1.33 9.98 0.09
C GLU A 75 1.71 8.62 -0.53
N ILE A 76 2.05 8.61 -1.80
CA ILE A 76 2.59 7.41 -2.44
C ILE A 76 4.11 7.46 -2.39
N HIS A 77 4.67 6.47 -1.71
CA HIS A 77 6.08 6.31 -1.46
C HIS A 77 6.70 5.25 -2.38
N HIS A 78 7.89 5.50 -2.92
CA HIS A 78 8.70 4.51 -3.64
C HIS A 78 9.42 3.62 -2.61
N ALA A 79 8.85 2.43 -2.36
CA ALA A 79 9.30 1.58 -1.27
C ALA A 79 10.60 0.81 -1.55
N THR A 80 10.92 0.50 -2.81
CA THR A 80 12.08 -0.33 -3.14
C THR A 80 13.27 0.46 -3.66
N LYS A 81 13.05 1.55 -4.37
CA LYS A 81 14.10 2.39 -4.92
C LYS A 81 13.56 3.79 -5.15
N ASP A 82 14.25 4.80 -4.63
CA ASP A 82 13.89 6.19 -4.87
C ASP A 82 13.98 6.52 -6.36
N HIS A 83 13.01 7.26 -6.87
CA HIS A 83 12.98 7.78 -8.23
C HIS A 83 14.24 8.62 -8.54
N ALA A 84 14.78 9.35 -7.56
CA ALA A 84 16.00 10.15 -7.69
C ALA A 84 17.23 9.31 -8.07
N THR A 85 17.23 8.01 -7.77
CA THR A 85 18.29 7.05 -8.10
C THR A 85 17.96 6.18 -9.32
N GLY A 86 17.01 6.60 -10.17
CA GLY A 86 16.61 5.92 -11.39
C GLY A 86 15.58 4.81 -11.19
N GLY A 87 14.83 4.80 -10.08
CA GLY A 87 13.70 3.92 -9.86
C GLY A 87 12.54 4.27 -10.82
N LEU A 88 11.89 3.25 -11.39
CA LEU A 88 10.66 3.42 -12.15
C LEU A 88 9.47 3.53 -11.20
N THR A 89 8.43 4.25 -11.60
CA THR A 89 7.17 4.32 -10.86
C THR A 89 6.32 3.07 -11.20
N ASN A 90 6.83 1.92 -10.81
CA ASN A 90 6.11 0.65 -10.92
C ASN A 90 5.18 0.52 -9.73
N ILE A 91 3.92 0.19 -9.99
CA ILE A 91 2.93 0.05 -8.93
C ILE A 91 3.31 -1.03 -7.89
N GLY A 92 4.06 -2.06 -8.31
CA GLY A 92 4.61 -3.09 -7.43
C GLY A 92 5.70 -2.60 -6.47
N ASP A 93 6.25 -1.41 -6.71
CA ASP A 93 7.31 -0.79 -5.90
C ASP A 93 6.79 0.39 -5.08
N LEU A 94 5.50 0.69 -5.18
CA LEU A 94 4.85 1.78 -4.48
C LEU A 94 4.12 1.30 -3.23
N ALA A 95 4.09 2.14 -2.20
CA ALA A 95 3.36 1.89 -0.97
C ALA A 95 2.75 3.18 -0.40
N PRO A 96 1.63 3.09 0.34
CA PRO A 96 1.06 4.23 1.03
C PRO A 96 1.90 4.56 2.27
N ALA A 97 2.29 5.82 2.44
CA ALA A 97 2.94 6.31 3.66
C ALA A 97 2.37 7.68 4.03
N CYS A 98 1.96 7.89 5.28
CA CYS A 98 1.55 9.22 5.72
C CYS A 98 2.77 10.17 5.74
N GLY A 99 2.54 11.46 5.60
CA GLY A 99 3.60 12.45 5.49
C GLY A 99 4.62 12.41 6.64
N LYS A 100 4.19 12.01 7.85
CA LYS A 100 5.11 11.79 8.99
C LYS A 100 6.08 10.64 8.69
N HIS A 101 5.58 9.47 8.32
CA HIS A 101 6.40 8.28 8.11
C HIS A 101 7.19 8.36 6.81
N ASN A 102 6.65 8.96 5.76
CA ASN A 102 7.37 9.17 4.51
C ASN A 102 8.67 9.96 4.72
N ARG A 103 8.66 10.96 5.61
CA ARG A 103 9.87 11.72 5.99
C ARG A 103 10.88 10.96 6.85
N MET A 104 10.52 9.80 7.40
CA MET A 104 11.43 8.96 8.18
C MET A 104 12.28 8.03 7.31
N VAL A 105 11.99 7.94 6.02
CA VAL A 105 12.75 7.11 5.07
C VAL A 105 14.06 7.78 4.71
N GLY A 106 15.14 7.03 4.71
CA GLY A 106 16.48 7.50 4.36
C GLY A 106 17.55 6.52 4.83
N ASP A 107 18.82 6.83 4.50
CA ASP A 107 19.95 5.94 4.78
C ASP A 107 20.65 6.26 6.13
N GLY A 108 20.27 7.35 6.77
CA GLY A 108 20.89 7.79 8.03
C GLY A 108 20.53 6.89 9.23
N PRO A 109 21.37 6.94 10.30
CA PRO A 109 21.09 6.23 11.53
C PRO A 109 19.78 6.72 12.16
N GLY A 110 18.93 5.77 12.56
CA GLY A 110 17.61 6.06 13.12
C GLY A 110 16.50 6.32 12.10
N GLN A 111 16.84 6.49 10.83
CA GLN A 111 15.88 6.48 9.72
C GLN A 111 15.47 5.06 9.38
N TYR A 112 14.63 4.92 8.36
CA TYR A 112 14.09 3.65 7.93
C TYR A 112 14.40 3.37 6.46
N THR A 113 14.82 2.15 6.17
CA THR A 113 14.82 1.56 4.85
C THR A 113 13.50 0.82 4.64
N THR A 114 12.97 0.88 3.43
CA THR A 114 11.70 0.24 3.05
C THR A 114 11.88 -0.69 1.86
N GLY A 115 10.92 -1.57 1.64
CA GLY A 115 10.84 -2.43 0.48
C GLY A 115 9.50 -3.15 0.42
N ILE A 116 9.33 -4.00 -0.59
CA ILE A 116 8.11 -4.77 -0.79
C ILE A 116 8.42 -6.25 -0.59
N TYR A 117 7.63 -6.94 0.22
CA TYR A 117 7.67 -8.40 0.29
C TYR A 117 7.29 -8.99 -1.06
N ARG A 118 8.12 -9.86 -1.61
CA ARG A 118 7.90 -10.48 -2.93
C ARG A 118 7.21 -11.84 -2.83
N ASP A 119 7.23 -12.45 -1.65
CA ASP A 119 6.69 -13.78 -1.37
C ASP A 119 6.16 -13.87 0.07
N GLY A 120 5.62 -15.04 0.42
CA GLY A 120 5.11 -15.33 1.76
C GLY A 120 3.80 -14.63 2.09
N PRO A 121 3.37 -14.70 3.37
CA PRO A 121 2.07 -14.20 3.83
C PRO A 121 1.91 -12.68 3.72
N TRP A 122 3.00 -11.96 3.55
CA TRP A 122 3.03 -10.51 3.41
C TRP A 122 3.32 -10.04 1.97
N ALA A 123 3.30 -10.95 0.98
CA ALA A 123 3.57 -10.60 -0.43
C ALA A 123 2.75 -9.38 -0.89
N GLY A 124 3.41 -8.44 -1.56
CA GLY A 124 2.83 -7.17 -2.01
C GLY A 124 2.76 -6.07 -0.94
N ARG A 125 2.98 -6.35 0.34
CA ARG A 125 3.02 -5.35 1.39
C ARG A 125 4.39 -4.69 1.51
N CYS A 126 4.41 -3.44 1.95
CA CYS A 126 5.63 -2.74 2.29
C CYS A 126 6.13 -3.17 3.67
N TRP A 127 7.43 -3.45 3.75
CA TRP A 127 8.12 -3.60 5.02
C TRP A 127 8.93 -2.35 5.35
N TRP A 128 9.14 -2.12 6.64
CA TRP A 128 9.94 -1.05 7.20
C TRP A 128 11.00 -1.64 8.11
N ARG A 129 12.24 -1.25 7.94
CA ARG A 129 13.37 -1.67 8.78
C ARG A 129 14.09 -0.45 9.29
N LYS A 130 14.20 -0.30 10.60
CA LYS A 130 15.00 0.75 11.21
C LYS A 130 16.48 0.54 10.91
N ASN A 131 17.19 1.58 10.53
CA ASN A 131 18.63 1.54 10.22
C ASN A 131 19.45 1.43 11.49
N THR A 132 19.41 0.28 12.12
CA THR A 132 20.19 -0.09 13.32
C THR A 132 20.75 -1.50 13.13
N PRO A 133 21.83 -1.90 13.85
CA PRO A 133 22.43 -3.23 13.71
C PRO A 133 21.46 -4.40 13.95
N VAL A 134 20.38 -4.16 14.71
CA VAL A 134 19.37 -5.18 15.08
C VAL A 134 18.00 -4.92 14.46
N GLY A 135 17.90 -3.98 13.51
CA GLY A 135 16.62 -3.65 12.86
C GLY A 135 16.07 -4.82 12.05
N ALA A 136 14.86 -5.26 12.35
CA ALA A 136 14.11 -6.23 11.56
C ALA A 136 13.17 -5.55 10.57
N ALA A 137 12.86 -6.23 9.46
CA ALA A 137 11.84 -5.78 8.50
C ALA A 137 10.45 -6.16 9.02
N GLU A 138 9.56 -5.18 9.16
CA GLU A 138 8.23 -5.37 9.73
C GLU A 138 7.17 -4.77 8.80
N PRO A 139 6.05 -5.48 8.53
CA PRO A 139 4.90 -4.94 7.81
C PRO A 139 3.96 -4.21 8.77
N ASN A 140 3.05 -3.39 8.25
CA ASN A 140 1.86 -3.01 9.00
C ASN A 140 0.86 -4.17 8.93
N PRO A 141 0.55 -4.86 10.05
CA PRO A 141 -0.35 -6.01 10.06
C PRO A 141 -1.83 -5.62 9.92
N LYS A 142 -2.14 -4.32 10.00
CA LYS A 142 -3.53 -3.84 9.97
C LYS A 142 -4.20 -4.19 8.64
N ARG A 143 -5.38 -4.80 8.73
CA ARG A 143 -6.27 -5.12 7.61
C ARG A 143 -7.68 -4.68 7.96
N THR A 144 -8.39 -4.09 7.00
CA THR A 144 -9.80 -3.72 7.17
C THR A 144 -10.71 -4.91 6.81
N ASN A 145 -10.29 -5.70 5.84
CA ASN A 145 -10.97 -6.92 5.40
C ASN A 145 -10.06 -8.12 5.66
N ALA A 146 -10.06 -8.62 6.88
CA ALA A 146 -9.78 -10.03 7.05
C ALA A 146 -10.93 -10.77 6.35
N LEU A 147 -10.72 -11.26 5.13
CA LEU A 147 -11.56 -12.32 4.60
C LEU A 147 -11.53 -13.43 5.69
N PRO A 148 -12.70 -13.94 6.13
CA PRO A 148 -12.68 -15.08 7.03
C PRO A 148 -11.83 -16.15 6.35
N ASP A 149 -10.91 -16.76 7.10
CA ASP A 149 -10.20 -17.95 6.66
C ASP A 149 -11.25 -18.92 6.09
N VAL A 150 -11.29 -19.03 4.79
CA VAL A 150 -12.01 -20.13 4.13
C VAL A 150 -11.10 -21.33 4.38
N GLY A 151 -11.36 -21.96 5.54
CA GLY A 151 -10.66 -23.15 5.96
C GLY A 151 -10.60 -24.15 4.81
N SER A 152 -9.40 -24.59 4.55
CA SER A 152 -9.08 -25.75 3.70
C SER A 152 -9.74 -27.01 4.22
#